data_ec438b877a3b2105937ae4ff56588c7f
#
_entry.id   ec438b877a3b2105937ae4ff56588c7f
#
_cell.length_a   1.000
_cell.length_b   1.000
_cell.length_c   1.000
_cell.angle_alpha   90.00
_cell.angle_beta   90.00
_cell.angle_gamma   90.00
#
_symmetry.space_group_name_H-M   'P 1'
#
loop_
_entity.id
_entity.type
_entity.pdbx_description
1 polymer ?
#
loop_
_entity_poly.entity_id
_entity_poly.type
_entity_poly.pdbx_seq_one_letter_code
_entity_poly.pdbx_strand_id
1 'polypeptide(L)'
;MENKVMENQDNYQNVNTVERALSVATGMVLWGISFRRPFTNPLKYLSSIYLLYRGISGNCPVYTKLGKDSTKTPAINLRAEYVVNKPRQTVYDYWRKLENLPLFMKHLARVDQISETQSRWEAILPGNHGTVSWEAEIVKDIPGNLIGWRSIEGAMVENAGKVEFYDDVNSDGTLIRIIFSYHPVAGGLGTGIARFLNPSLEKLLKEELHDFKELIEGGNNVTANVPPSEGERRHDSGEFQSQ
;
A
#
# COMPACT_ATOMS: atom_id res chain seq x y z
N MET A 1 -33.57 13.68 -32.14
CA MET A 1 -32.14 14.05 -32.20
C MET A 1 -31.46 13.25 -31.10
N GLU A 2 -30.97 12.07 -31.48
CA GLU A 2 -30.26 11.17 -30.57
C GLU A 2 -28.86 11.70 -30.34
N ASN A 3 -28.57 12.12 -29.10
CA ASN A 3 -27.21 12.33 -28.64
C ASN A 3 -26.56 10.96 -28.42
N LYS A 4 -25.85 10.51 -29.46
CA LYS A 4 -24.92 9.39 -29.39
C LYS A 4 -23.74 9.85 -28.52
N VAL A 5 -23.79 9.50 -27.24
CA VAL A 5 -22.64 9.58 -26.33
C VAL A 5 -21.55 8.73 -26.98
N MET A 6 -20.52 9.38 -27.46
CA MET A 6 -19.31 8.69 -27.90
C MET A 6 -18.70 8.06 -26.63
N GLU A 7 -18.98 6.79 -26.45
CA GLU A 7 -18.32 5.92 -25.48
C GLU A 7 -16.84 5.88 -25.90
N ASN A 8 -16.04 6.57 -25.11
CA ASN A 8 -14.60 6.59 -25.24
C ASN A 8 -14.16 5.12 -25.21
N GLN A 9 -13.69 4.60 -26.36
CA GLN A 9 -13.05 3.29 -26.40
C GLN A 9 -11.69 3.43 -25.71
N ASP A 10 -11.72 3.47 -24.38
CA ASP A 10 -10.54 3.27 -23.57
C ASP A 10 -9.92 1.96 -24.02
N ASN A 11 -8.69 2.07 -24.47
CA ASN A 11 -7.88 0.96 -24.99
C ASN A 11 -7.78 -0.10 -23.87
N TYR A 12 -8.75 -1.04 -23.84
CA TYR A 12 -8.94 -1.95 -22.72
C TYR A 12 -7.77 -2.95 -22.67
N GLN A 13 -6.74 -2.56 -21.92
CA GLN A 13 -5.59 -3.40 -21.67
C GLN A 13 -5.88 -4.28 -20.44
N ASN A 14 -5.75 -5.59 -20.59
CA ASN A 14 -5.92 -6.57 -19.51
C ASN A 14 -4.65 -7.39 -19.24
N VAL A 15 -3.52 -6.97 -19.83
CA VAL A 15 -2.21 -7.61 -19.68
C VAL A 15 -1.22 -6.57 -19.15
N ASN A 16 -0.60 -6.86 -18.01
CA ASN A 16 0.37 -5.96 -17.40
C ASN A 16 1.69 -5.86 -18.19
N THR A 17 2.46 -4.81 -17.94
CA THR A 17 3.68 -4.48 -18.69
C THR A 17 4.72 -5.60 -18.71
N VAL A 18 4.91 -6.33 -17.61
CA VAL A 18 5.88 -7.43 -17.52
C VAL A 18 5.43 -8.61 -18.36
N GLU A 19 4.16 -9.01 -18.28
CA GLU A 19 3.61 -10.09 -19.12
C GLU A 19 3.64 -9.69 -20.59
N ARG A 20 3.44 -8.42 -20.93
CA ARG A 20 3.57 -7.90 -22.29
C ARG A 20 5.01 -8.07 -22.79
N ALA A 21 6.01 -7.61 -22.02
CA ALA A 21 7.42 -7.75 -22.38
C ALA A 21 7.82 -9.22 -22.58
N LEU A 22 7.42 -10.11 -21.67
CA LEU A 22 7.66 -11.54 -21.78
C LEU A 22 6.96 -12.16 -23.00
N SER A 23 5.73 -11.73 -23.29
CA SER A 23 4.99 -12.20 -24.46
C SER A 23 5.68 -11.79 -25.75
N VAL A 24 6.15 -10.54 -25.86
CA VAL A 24 6.91 -10.07 -27.02
C VAL A 24 8.22 -10.85 -27.16
N ALA A 25 9.01 -10.97 -26.09
CA ALA A 25 10.29 -11.69 -26.12
C ALA A 25 10.11 -13.16 -26.55
N THR A 26 9.14 -13.86 -25.93
CA THR A 26 8.84 -15.27 -26.28
C THR A 26 8.31 -15.39 -27.71
N GLY A 27 7.44 -14.46 -28.12
CA GLY A 27 6.92 -14.40 -29.48
C GLY A 27 8.03 -14.23 -30.53
N MET A 28 9.01 -13.35 -30.28
CA MET A 28 10.16 -13.15 -31.15
C MET A 28 11.04 -14.40 -31.26
N VAL A 29 11.32 -15.07 -30.14
CA VAL A 29 12.11 -16.30 -30.11
C VAL A 29 11.42 -17.40 -30.91
N LEU A 30 10.11 -17.61 -30.67
CA LEU A 30 9.34 -18.61 -31.41
C LEU A 30 9.27 -18.28 -32.91
N TRP A 31 9.12 -17.00 -33.25
CA TRP A 31 9.15 -16.54 -34.65
C TRP A 31 10.48 -16.85 -35.29
N GLY A 32 11.61 -16.51 -34.67
CA GLY A 32 12.97 -16.78 -35.18
C GLY A 32 13.26 -18.28 -35.39
N ILE A 33 12.80 -19.13 -34.46
CA ILE A 33 12.93 -20.60 -34.61
C ILE A 33 12.05 -21.10 -35.76
N SER A 34 10.86 -20.55 -35.92
CA SER A 34 9.93 -20.95 -37.00
C SER A 34 10.44 -20.54 -38.37
N PHE A 35 11.21 -19.46 -38.49
CA PHE A 35 11.82 -19.04 -39.77
C PHE A 35 12.86 -20.02 -40.33
N ARG A 36 13.57 -20.72 -39.42
CA ARG A 36 14.60 -21.69 -39.81
C ARG A 36 14.03 -23.00 -40.38
N ARG A 37 12.77 -23.32 -40.09
CA ARG A 37 12.06 -24.51 -40.58
C ARG A 37 10.60 -24.16 -40.87
N PRO A 38 10.32 -23.44 -41.97
CA PRO A 38 8.97 -23.08 -42.33
C PRO A 38 8.13 -24.33 -42.59
N PHE A 39 6.86 -24.33 -42.20
CA PHE A 39 5.87 -25.38 -42.45
C PHE A 39 5.95 -26.68 -41.63
N THR A 40 6.93 -26.89 -40.76
CA THR A 40 6.98 -28.15 -39.98
C THR A 40 6.04 -28.16 -38.77
N ASN A 41 5.56 -26.96 -38.31
CA ASN A 41 4.67 -26.91 -37.15
C ASN A 41 3.82 -25.61 -37.13
N PRO A 42 2.62 -25.60 -37.74
CA PRO A 42 1.77 -24.43 -37.86
C PRO A 42 1.36 -23.86 -36.48
N LEU A 43 1.30 -24.72 -35.45
CA LEU A 43 0.95 -24.30 -34.09
C LEU A 43 2.00 -23.32 -33.50
N LYS A 44 3.29 -23.54 -33.77
CA LYS A 44 4.36 -22.62 -33.31
C LYS A 44 4.24 -21.24 -33.95
N TYR A 45 3.87 -21.22 -35.23
CA TYR A 45 3.68 -19.97 -35.97
C TYR A 45 2.50 -19.18 -35.45
N LEU A 46 1.36 -19.84 -35.24
CA LEU A 46 0.17 -19.23 -34.67
C LEU A 46 0.41 -18.75 -33.24
N SER A 47 1.13 -19.52 -32.41
CA SER A 47 1.48 -19.13 -31.05
C SER A 47 2.40 -17.92 -31.01
N SER A 48 3.37 -17.79 -31.93
CA SER A 48 4.25 -16.64 -32.00
C SER A 48 3.48 -15.37 -32.38
N ILE A 49 2.60 -15.44 -33.36
CA ILE A 49 1.74 -14.31 -33.79
C ILE A 49 0.82 -13.86 -32.61
N TYR A 50 0.20 -14.84 -31.95
CA TYR A 50 -0.67 -14.57 -30.81
C TYR A 50 0.09 -13.88 -29.66
N LEU A 51 1.29 -14.35 -29.32
CA LEU A 51 2.11 -13.76 -28.25
C LEU A 51 2.59 -12.36 -28.61
N LEU A 52 2.97 -12.13 -29.87
CA LEU A 52 3.32 -10.79 -30.34
C LEU A 52 2.12 -9.84 -30.28
N TYR A 53 0.96 -10.28 -30.76
CA TYR A 53 -0.29 -9.52 -30.65
C TYR A 53 -0.59 -9.18 -29.19
N ARG A 54 -0.60 -10.18 -28.29
CA ARG A 54 -0.87 -10.01 -26.86
C ARG A 54 0.08 -9.01 -26.19
N GLY A 55 1.36 -9.10 -26.52
CA GLY A 55 2.38 -8.22 -25.93
C GLY A 55 2.30 -6.78 -26.45
N ILE A 56 2.05 -6.59 -27.76
CA ILE A 56 1.98 -5.26 -28.38
C ILE A 56 0.67 -4.57 -28.01
N SER A 57 -0.48 -5.24 -28.19
CA SER A 57 -1.79 -4.65 -27.92
C SER A 57 -2.08 -4.49 -26.41
N GLY A 58 -1.46 -5.30 -25.55
CA GLY A 58 -1.80 -5.38 -24.14
C GLY A 58 -3.17 -6.01 -23.87
N ASN A 59 -3.81 -6.60 -24.89
CA ASN A 59 -5.11 -7.26 -24.81
C ASN A 59 -4.96 -8.75 -25.02
N CYS A 60 -5.49 -9.53 -24.08
CA CYS A 60 -5.56 -10.98 -24.16
C CYS A 60 -7.02 -11.44 -24.22
N PRO A 61 -7.52 -11.93 -25.37
CA PRO A 61 -8.90 -12.41 -25.49
C PRO A 61 -9.22 -13.57 -24.52
N VAL A 62 -8.21 -14.37 -24.17
CA VAL A 62 -8.38 -15.45 -23.18
C VAL A 62 -8.64 -14.87 -21.81
N TYR A 63 -7.92 -13.81 -21.42
CA TYR A 63 -8.15 -13.13 -20.15
C TYR A 63 -9.53 -12.49 -20.10
N THR A 64 -9.97 -11.86 -21.18
CA THR A 64 -11.32 -11.30 -21.28
C THR A 64 -12.40 -12.36 -21.04
N LYS A 65 -12.26 -13.54 -21.67
CA LYS A 65 -13.22 -14.65 -21.47
C LYS A 65 -13.18 -15.23 -20.05
N LEU A 66 -12.05 -15.20 -19.39
CA LEU A 66 -11.88 -15.68 -18.01
C LEU A 66 -12.17 -14.60 -16.97
N GLY A 67 -12.55 -13.39 -17.37
CA GLY A 67 -12.74 -12.25 -16.44
C GLY A 67 -11.45 -11.85 -15.72
N LYS A 68 -10.28 -12.19 -16.29
CA LYS A 68 -8.97 -11.90 -15.70
C LYS A 68 -8.43 -10.59 -16.25
N ASP A 69 -7.95 -9.74 -15.35
CA ASP A 69 -7.26 -8.50 -15.66
C ASP A 69 -5.95 -8.47 -14.85
N SER A 70 -4.82 -8.69 -15.52
CA SER A 70 -3.52 -8.70 -14.86
C SER A 70 -2.90 -7.30 -14.72
N THR A 71 -3.57 -6.27 -15.23
CA THR A 71 -3.20 -4.87 -14.96
C THR A 71 -3.64 -4.46 -13.55
N LYS A 72 -4.71 -5.09 -13.04
CA LYS A 72 -5.21 -4.89 -11.69
C LYS A 72 -4.52 -5.87 -10.74
N THR A 73 -3.69 -5.33 -9.87
CA THR A 73 -3.13 -6.09 -8.77
C THR A 73 -4.26 -6.36 -7.77
N PRO A 74 -4.55 -7.62 -7.37
CA PRO A 74 -5.56 -7.87 -6.37
C PRO A 74 -5.21 -7.14 -5.07
N ALA A 75 -6.21 -6.46 -4.49
CA ALA A 75 -6.04 -5.85 -3.19
C ALA A 75 -5.70 -6.91 -2.13
N ILE A 76 -4.76 -6.60 -1.28
CA ILE A 76 -4.48 -7.39 -0.08
C ILE A 76 -5.31 -6.79 1.04
N ASN A 77 -6.18 -7.60 1.62
CA ASN A 77 -7.02 -7.21 2.75
C ASN A 77 -6.45 -7.81 4.03
N LEU A 78 -6.14 -6.96 4.98
CA LEU A 78 -5.67 -7.32 6.31
C LEU A 78 -6.73 -6.97 7.33
N ARG A 79 -6.87 -7.80 8.35
CA ARG A 79 -7.75 -7.56 9.50
C ARG A 79 -7.06 -7.98 10.75
N ALA A 80 -7.12 -7.13 11.78
CA ALA A 80 -6.67 -7.45 13.11
C ALA A 80 -7.61 -6.87 14.15
N GLU A 81 -7.70 -7.56 15.29
CA GLU A 81 -8.46 -7.13 16.46
C GLU A 81 -7.56 -7.26 17.70
N TYR A 82 -7.64 -6.29 18.58
CA TYR A 82 -6.84 -6.27 19.79
C TYR A 82 -7.55 -5.51 20.92
N VAL A 83 -7.37 -5.96 22.15
CA VAL A 83 -7.97 -5.31 23.33
C VAL A 83 -6.88 -4.62 24.15
N VAL A 84 -7.12 -3.36 24.48
CA VAL A 84 -6.28 -2.54 25.36
C VAL A 84 -7.08 -2.07 26.58
N ASN A 85 -6.45 -2.03 27.77
CA ASN A 85 -7.08 -1.64 29.02
C ASN A 85 -7.02 -0.12 29.22
N LYS A 86 -7.61 0.62 28.29
CA LYS A 86 -7.76 2.08 28.33
C LYS A 86 -9.12 2.47 27.81
N PRO A 87 -9.69 3.60 28.29
CA PRO A 87 -10.96 4.11 27.82
C PRO A 87 -10.92 4.40 26.31
N ARG A 88 -12.01 4.13 25.63
CA ARG A 88 -12.16 4.24 24.18
C ARG A 88 -11.77 5.61 23.62
N GLN A 89 -12.17 6.68 24.31
CA GLN A 89 -11.82 8.04 23.89
C GLN A 89 -10.29 8.27 23.95
N THR A 90 -9.62 7.77 24.97
CA THR A 90 -8.16 7.89 25.11
C THR A 90 -7.44 7.18 23.97
N VAL A 91 -7.92 5.98 23.59
CA VAL A 91 -7.36 5.19 22.50
C VAL A 91 -7.58 5.89 21.17
N TYR A 92 -8.80 6.38 20.93
CA TYR A 92 -9.13 7.15 19.72
C TYR A 92 -8.28 8.41 19.61
N ASP A 93 -8.16 9.21 20.66
CA ASP A 93 -7.39 10.46 20.66
C ASP A 93 -5.91 10.22 20.33
N TYR A 94 -5.36 9.09 20.80
CA TYR A 94 -4.00 8.70 20.48
C TYR A 94 -3.83 8.34 19.00
N TRP A 95 -4.75 7.56 18.44
CA TRP A 95 -4.75 7.15 17.04
C TRP A 95 -5.05 8.32 16.09
N ARG A 96 -5.89 9.25 16.52
CA ARG A 96 -6.25 10.43 15.70
C ARG A 96 -5.07 11.36 15.46
N LYS A 97 -4.10 11.36 16.35
CA LYS A 97 -2.79 11.98 16.11
C LYS A 97 -1.94 11.05 15.29
N LEU A 98 -2.10 11.14 13.94
CA LEU A 98 -1.46 10.20 13.01
C LEU A 98 0.06 10.13 13.13
N GLU A 99 0.69 11.21 13.61
CA GLU A 99 2.13 11.31 13.91
C GLU A 99 2.59 10.37 15.03
N ASN A 100 1.65 9.84 15.83
CA ASN A 100 1.95 8.84 16.85
C ASN A 100 2.10 7.42 16.26
N LEU A 101 1.57 7.16 15.08
CA LEU A 101 1.55 5.81 14.49
C LEU A 101 2.95 5.20 14.33
N PRO A 102 3.99 5.94 13.88
CA PRO A 102 5.34 5.39 13.78
C PRO A 102 5.97 4.96 15.11
N LEU A 103 5.42 5.40 16.25
CA LEU A 103 5.93 5.02 17.57
C LEU A 103 5.70 3.53 17.88
N PHE A 104 4.69 2.91 17.26
CA PHE A 104 4.37 1.50 17.44
C PHE A 104 4.24 0.74 16.12
N MET A 105 3.99 1.41 14.99
CA MET A 105 3.99 0.81 13.66
C MET A 105 5.39 0.90 13.04
N LYS A 106 6.23 -0.10 13.30
CA LYS A 106 7.66 -0.11 12.91
C LYS A 106 7.89 -0.11 11.39
N HIS A 107 6.87 -0.49 10.61
CA HIS A 107 6.95 -0.39 9.15
C HIS A 107 6.75 1.05 8.64
N LEU A 108 6.25 1.97 9.46
CA LEU A 108 6.14 3.38 9.13
C LEU A 108 7.40 4.12 9.59
N ALA A 109 8.08 4.76 8.65
CA ALA A 109 9.22 5.62 8.95
C ALA A 109 8.74 6.96 9.51
N ARG A 110 7.64 7.50 8.94
CA ARG A 110 7.13 8.82 9.27
C ARG A 110 5.67 8.99 8.84
N VAL A 111 4.91 9.78 9.60
CA VAL A 111 3.61 10.30 9.21
C VAL A 111 3.57 11.78 9.57
N ASP A 112 3.31 12.65 8.59
CA ASP A 112 3.17 14.08 8.76
C ASP A 112 1.74 14.51 8.46
N GLN A 113 1.11 15.23 9.37
CA GLN A 113 -0.20 15.82 9.14
C GLN A 113 -0.03 17.11 8.33
N ILE A 114 -0.63 17.17 7.12
CA ILE A 114 -0.58 18.33 6.23
C ILE A 114 -1.74 19.30 6.55
N SER A 115 -2.91 18.74 6.85
CA SER A 115 -4.10 19.49 7.23
C SER A 115 -4.95 18.66 8.20
N GLU A 116 -6.14 19.13 8.58
CA GLU A 116 -7.05 18.37 9.46
C GLU A 116 -7.42 16.97 8.89
N THR A 117 -7.46 16.84 7.57
CA THR A 117 -7.86 15.60 6.90
C THR A 117 -6.77 14.97 6.06
N GLN A 118 -5.72 15.71 5.68
CA GLN A 118 -4.66 15.22 4.80
C GLN A 118 -3.37 14.95 5.55
N SER A 119 -2.70 13.88 5.18
CA SER A 119 -1.45 13.41 5.78
C SER A 119 -0.52 12.81 4.74
N ARG A 120 0.79 12.92 4.97
CA ARG A 120 1.84 12.26 4.19
C ARG A 120 2.42 11.12 4.99
N TRP A 121 2.51 9.97 4.37
CA TRP A 121 2.97 8.72 4.96
C TRP A 121 4.25 8.28 4.28
N GLU A 122 5.15 7.73 5.04
CA GLU A 122 6.38 7.12 4.56
C GLU A 122 6.55 5.75 5.22
N ALA A 123 6.63 4.68 4.41
CA ALA A 123 6.81 3.31 4.88
C ALA A 123 8.13 2.73 4.43
N ILE A 124 8.71 1.88 5.28
CA ILE A 124 9.96 1.16 5.03
C ILE A 124 9.64 -0.07 4.16
N LEU A 125 10.36 -0.22 3.06
CA LEU A 125 10.22 -1.39 2.19
C LEU A 125 10.82 -2.64 2.85
N PRO A 126 10.20 -3.82 2.67
CA PRO A 126 10.71 -5.08 3.21
C PRO A 126 12.18 -5.30 2.84
N GLY A 127 12.98 -5.77 3.80
CA GLY A 127 14.42 -5.97 3.60
C GLY A 127 15.26 -4.69 3.65
N ASN A 128 14.70 -3.58 4.12
CA ASN A 128 15.37 -2.27 4.24
C ASN A 128 15.90 -1.72 2.90
N HIS A 129 15.13 -1.98 1.82
CA HIS A 129 15.45 -1.52 0.47
C HIS A 129 14.99 -0.09 0.16
N GLY A 130 14.97 0.79 1.19
CA GLY A 130 14.51 2.18 1.08
C GLY A 130 13.10 2.39 1.59
N THR A 131 12.52 3.54 1.25
CA THR A 131 11.18 3.95 1.68
C THR A 131 10.29 4.25 0.49
N VAL A 132 8.99 4.20 0.72
CA VAL A 132 7.95 4.63 -0.21
C VAL A 132 7.04 5.62 0.49
N SER A 133 6.69 6.72 -0.19
CA SER A 133 5.82 7.74 0.38
C SER A 133 4.56 7.94 -0.46
N TRP A 134 3.47 8.29 0.22
CA TRP A 134 2.20 8.64 -0.41
C TRP A 134 1.44 9.64 0.45
N GLU A 135 0.44 10.27 -0.14
CA GLU A 135 -0.51 11.12 0.59
C GLU A 135 -1.84 10.38 0.76
N ALA A 136 -2.47 10.62 1.90
CA ALA A 136 -3.75 10.05 2.26
C ALA A 136 -4.67 11.08 2.88
N GLU A 137 -5.97 10.84 2.77
CA GLU A 137 -7.00 11.67 3.38
C GLU A 137 -7.88 10.86 4.34
N ILE A 138 -8.30 11.48 5.42
CA ILE A 138 -9.34 10.96 6.31
C ILE A 138 -10.68 11.18 5.60
N VAL A 139 -11.35 10.09 5.25
CA VAL A 139 -12.65 10.11 4.56
C VAL A 139 -13.82 9.95 5.52
N LYS A 140 -13.55 9.47 6.72
CA LYS A 140 -14.55 9.33 7.78
C LYS A 140 -13.88 9.44 9.15
N ASP A 141 -14.40 10.33 9.97
CA ASP A 141 -13.95 10.54 11.34
C ASP A 141 -15.17 10.63 12.25
N ILE A 142 -15.30 9.67 13.17
CA ILE A 142 -16.36 9.65 14.19
C ILE A 142 -15.65 9.57 15.54
N PRO A 143 -15.60 10.69 16.28
CA PRO A 143 -14.88 10.75 17.55
C PRO A 143 -15.21 9.58 18.49
N GLY A 144 -14.17 8.94 19.00
CA GLY A 144 -14.28 7.79 19.88
C GLY A 144 -14.71 6.48 19.20
N ASN A 145 -15.06 6.46 17.90
CA ASN A 145 -15.64 5.28 17.27
C ASN A 145 -14.89 4.79 16.03
N LEU A 146 -14.49 5.71 15.11
CA LEU A 146 -13.97 5.28 13.82
C LEU A 146 -13.10 6.37 13.19
N ILE A 147 -11.97 5.96 12.62
CA ILE A 147 -11.16 6.75 11.69
C ILE A 147 -11.02 5.92 10.41
N GLY A 148 -11.48 6.45 9.28
CA GLY A 148 -11.36 5.85 7.97
C GLY A 148 -10.51 6.72 7.06
N TRP A 149 -9.61 6.13 6.30
CA TRP A 149 -8.71 6.84 5.41
C TRP A 149 -8.59 6.15 4.05
N ARG A 150 -8.12 6.88 3.07
CA ARG A 150 -7.67 6.36 1.77
C ARG A 150 -6.50 7.19 1.26
N SER A 151 -5.67 6.59 0.42
CA SER A 151 -4.69 7.35 -0.35
C SER A 151 -5.39 8.27 -1.35
N ILE A 152 -4.77 9.40 -1.68
CA ILE A 152 -5.27 10.29 -2.74
C ILE A 152 -5.15 9.61 -4.10
N GLU A 153 -5.97 10.03 -5.06
CA GLU A 153 -5.96 9.50 -6.42
C GLU A 153 -4.59 9.70 -7.08
N GLY A 154 -4.07 8.67 -7.73
CA GLY A 154 -2.74 8.68 -8.34
C GLY A 154 -1.57 8.49 -7.37
N ALA A 155 -1.82 8.20 -6.10
CA ALA A 155 -0.76 7.88 -5.14
C ALA A 155 0.04 6.65 -5.59
N MET A 156 1.35 6.65 -5.29
CA MET A 156 2.22 5.50 -5.60
C MET A 156 1.79 4.23 -4.88
N VAL A 157 1.21 4.34 -3.69
CA VAL A 157 0.63 3.24 -2.92
C VAL A 157 -0.86 3.50 -2.76
N GLU A 158 -1.67 2.75 -3.51
CA GLU A 158 -3.11 2.78 -3.34
C GLU A 158 -3.51 1.96 -2.12
N ASN A 159 -4.06 2.63 -1.13
CA ASN A 159 -4.54 1.99 0.10
C ASN A 159 -5.80 2.66 0.62
N ALA A 160 -6.57 1.89 1.35
CA ALA A 160 -7.70 2.37 2.12
C ALA A 160 -7.83 1.52 3.39
N GLY A 161 -8.29 2.13 4.46
CA GLY A 161 -8.47 1.42 5.70
C GLY A 161 -9.39 2.13 6.68
N LYS A 162 -9.67 1.43 7.75
CA LYS A 162 -10.36 2.00 8.90
C LYS A 162 -9.88 1.35 10.19
N VAL A 163 -9.91 2.10 11.25
CA VAL A 163 -9.81 1.62 12.61
C VAL A 163 -11.11 1.95 13.34
N GLU A 164 -11.68 0.95 13.97
CA GLU A 164 -12.91 1.03 14.76
C GLU A 164 -12.59 0.79 16.23
N PHE A 165 -13.23 1.55 17.10
CA PHE A 165 -13.05 1.49 18.54
C PHE A 165 -14.38 1.12 19.19
N TYR A 166 -14.40 0.03 19.96
CA TYR A 166 -15.57 -0.46 20.68
C TYR A 166 -15.21 -0.62 22.16
N ASP A 167 -16.20 -0.44 23.02
CA ASP A 167 -16.03 -0.83 24.41
C ASP A 167 -15.90 -2.36 24.47
N ASP A 168 -14.89 -2.86 25.20
CA ASP A 168 -14.72 -4.30 25.37
C ASP A 168 -15.80 -4.84 26.30
N VAL A 169 -16.43 -5.95 25.91
CA VAL A 169 -17.51 -6.57 26.71
C VAL A 169 -17.02 -7.30 27.95
N ASN A 170 -15.73 -7.58 28.04
CA ASN A 170 -15.13 -8.36 29.12
C ASN A 170 -14.27 -7.53 30.08
N SER A 171 -14.04 -6.26 29.77
CA SER A 171 -13.21 -5.36 30.57
C SER A 171 -13.64 -3.91 30.38
N ASP A 172 -13.13 -3.00 31.21
CA ASP A 172 -13.29 -1.54 31.05
C ASP A 172 -12.36 -0.98 29.95
N GLY A 173 -11.91 -1.84 29.05
CA GLY A 173 -10.99 -1.53 27.97
C GLY A 173 -11.66 -1.22 26.66
N THR A 174 -10.84 -1.17 25.60
CA THR A 174 -11.25 -0.88 24.23
C THR A 174 -10.84 -2.02 23.30
N LEU A 175 -11.80 -2.57 22.57
CA LEU A 175 -11.55 -3.42 21.41
C LEU A 175 -11.25 -2.54 20.20
N ILE A 176 -10.04 -2.65 19.67
CA ILE A 176 -9.58 -2.01 18.44
C ILE A 176 -9.74 -3.02 17.30
N ARG A 177 -10.41 -2.61 16.22
CA ARG A 177 -10.54 -3.41 15.00
C ARG A 177 -9.97 -2.63 13.82
N ILE A 178 -8.94 -3.17 13.18
CA ILE A 178 -8.32 -2.59 12.00
C ILE A 178 -8.72 -3.41 10.78
N ILE A 179 -9.14 -2.73 9.73
CA ILE A 179 -9.36 -3.28 8.39
C ILE A 179 -8.57 -2.41 7.43
N PHE A 180 -7.65 -3.01 6.72
CA PHE A 180 -6.74 -2.31 5.82
C PHE A 180 -6.64 -3.05 4.50
N SER A 181 -6.77 -2.33 3.41
CA SER A 181 -6.67 -2.84 2.04
C SER A 181 -5.63 -2.03 1.29
N TYR A 182 -4.72 -2.69 0.61
CA TYR A 182 -3.76 -2.00 -0.24
C TYR A 182 -3.51 -2.77 -1.55
N HIS A 183 -3.14 -2.01 -2.58
CA HIS A 183 -2.70 -2.56 -3.85
C HIS A 183 -1.17 -2.48 -3.87
N PRO A 184 -0.47 -3.62 -3.93
CA PRO A 184 0.98 -3.61 -4.06
C PRO A 184 1.41 -2.87 -5.33
N VAL A 185 2.44 -2.03 -5.22
CA VAL A 185 3.01 -1.29 -6.36
C VAL A 185 3.30 -2.24 -7.52
N ALA A 186 2.84 -1.85 -8.71
CA ALA A 186 2.69 -2.74 -9.85
C ALA A 186 4.00 -3.32 -10.42
N GLY A 187 3.89 -4.54 -10.79
CA GLY A 187 4.76 -5.32 -11.65
C GLY A 187 4.36 -6.78 -11.52
N GLY A 188 4.33 -7.56 -12.60
CA GLY A 188 3.86 -8.95 -12.58
C GLY A 188 4.57 -9.88 -11.59
N LEU A 189 5.70 -9.45 -11.03
CA LEU A 189 6.36 -10.08 -9.88
C LEU A 189 5.67 -9.72 -8.55
N GLY A 190 4.95 -8.58 -8.49
CA GLY A 190 4.29 -8.11 -7.26
C GLY A 190 3.19 -9.04 -6.75
N THR A 191 2.44 -9.71 -7.64
CA THR A 191 1.37 -10.63 -7.21
C THR A 191 1.90 -11.92 -6.57
N GLY A 192 3.05 -12.41 -7.01
CA GLY A 192 3.73 -13.55 -6.38
C GLY A 192 4.26 -13.17 -5.00
N ILE A 193 5.01 -12.07 -4.94
CA ILE A 193 5.57 -11.53 -3.68
C ILE A 193 4.46 -11.17 -2.70
N ALA A 194 3.39 -10.52 -3.15
CA ALA A 194 2.25 -10.17 -2.30
C ALA A 194 1.58 -11.38 -1.62
N ARG A 195 1.49 -12.52 -2.32
CA ARG A 195 0.97 -13.76 -1.72
C ARG A 195 1.87 -14.36 -0.64
N PHE A 196 3.18 -14.22 -0.78
CA PHE A 196 4.13 -14.69 0.24
C PHE A 196 4.24 -13.73 1.42
N LEU A 197 3.99 -12.43 1.21
CA LEU A 197 4.08 -11.43 2.27
C LEU A 197 2.81 -11.35 3.13
N ASN A 198 1.66 -11.81 2.64
CA ASN A 198 0.38 -11.66 3.33
C ASN A 198 0.38 -12.23 4.76
N PRO A 199 0.84 -13.48 5.03
CA PRO A 199 0.95 -14.01 6.39
C PRO A 199 1.95 -13.23 7.27
N SER A 200 3.03 -12.72 6.65
CA SER A 200 4.04 -11.92 7.35
C SER A 200 3.50 -10.55 7.76
N LEU A 201 2.66 -9.95 6.93
CA LEU A 201 2.01 -8.66 7.21
C LEU A 201 0.94 -8.77 8.29
N GLU A 202 0.16 -9.86 8.32
CA GLU A 202 -0.79 -10.10 9.43
C GLU A 202 -0.06 -10.29 10.76
N LYS A 203 1.06 -10.99 10.75
CA LYS A 203 1.90 -11.17 11.94
C LYS A 203 2.47 -9.82 12.38
N LEU A 204 3.03 -9.05 11.45
CA LEU A 204 3.56 -7.71 11.71
C LEU A 204 2.48 -6.82 12.36
N LEU A 205 1.28 -6.78 11.79
CA LEU A 205 0.18 -5.97 12.32
C LEU A 205 -0.21 -6.40 13.75
N LYS A 206 -0.20 -7.69 14.06
CA LYS A 206 -0.45 -8.18 15.41
C LYS A 206 0.66 -7.79 16.40
N GLU A 207 1.91 -7.85 15.97
CA GLU A 207 3.06 -7.41 16.76
C GLU A 207 2.99 -5.90 17.03
N GLU A 208 2.66 -5.10 16.03
CA GLU A 208 2.50 -3.65 16.17
C GLU A 208 1.33 -3.26 17.09
N LEU A 209 0.23 -4.01 17.06
CA LEU A 209 -0.87 -3.80 18.01
C LEU A 209 -0.49 -4.21 19.44
N HIS A 210 0.37 -5.21 19.59
CA HIS A 210 0.92 -5.56 20.89
C HIS A 210 1.85 -4.44 21.41
N ASP A 211 2.74 -3.92 20.57
CA ASP A 211 3.60 -2.79 20.90
C ASP A 211 2.76 -1.55 21.28
N PHE A 212 1.65 -1.31 20.56
CA PHE A 212 0.69 -0.25 20.91
C PHE A 212 0.09 -0.44 22.30
N LYS A 213 -0.30 -1.67 22.64
CA LYS A 213 -0.84 -1.96 23.98
C LYS A 213 0.18 -1.65 25.06
N GLU A 214 1.40 -2.11 24.92
CA GLU A 214 2.48 -1.84 25.87
C GLU A 214 2.73 -0.34 26.01
N LEU A 215 2.72 0.38 24.90
CA LEU A 215 2.91 1.82 24.85
C LEU A 215 1.79 2.57 25.60
N ILE A 216 0.53 2.26 25.33
CA ILE A 216 -0.61 3.01 25.88
C ILE A 216 -0.94 2.61 27.32
N GLU A 217 -0.72 1.35 27.70
CA GLU A 217 -0.95 0.84 29.04
C GLU A 217 0.23 1.13 30.00
N GLY A 218 1.46 1.05 29.49
CA GLY A 218 2.68 1.27 30.25
C GLY A 218 2.97 2.73 30.66
N GLY A 219 2.19 3.65 30.16
CA GLY A 219 2.07 5.08 30.41
C GLY A 219 3.03 5.74 31.38
N ASN A 220 4.36 5.78 31.12
CA ASN A 220 5.26 6.80 31.72
C ASN A 220 6.68 6.89 31.12
N ASN A 221 7.06 6.17 30.08
CA ASN A 221 8.45 6.19 29.62
C ASN A 221 8.69 6.54 28.13
N VAL A 222 7.79 7.25 27.46
CA VAL A 222 8.01 7.65 26.05
C VAL A 222 8.15 9.16 25.91
N THR A 223 9.03 9.78 26.71
CA THR A 223 9.48 11.16 26.51
C THR A 223 10.97 11.29 26.14
N ALA A 224 11.58 10.24 25.65
CA ALA A 224 13.02 10.29 25.40
C ALA A 224 13.46 9.56 24.14
N ASN A 225 13.02 9.99 22.94
CA ASN A 225 13.76 9.78 21.69
C ASN A 225 13.11 10.49 20.50
N VAL A 226 12.81 11.78 20.65
CA VAL A 226 12.64 12.66 19.50
C VAL A 226 14.03 13.23 19.22
N PRO A 227 14.68 12.93 18.08
CA PRO A 227 15.90 13.62 17.71
C PRO A 227 15.57 15.12 17.56
N PRO A 228 16.40 16.04 18.09
CA PRO A 228 16.14 17.47 17.99
C PRO A 228 16.04 17.86 16.51
N SER A 229 15.00 18.61 16.17
CA SER A 229 14.81 19.21 14.86
C SER A 229 16.04 20.05 14.50
N GLU A 230 16.52 19.93 13.25
CA GLU A 230 17.71 20.63 12.73
C GLU A 230 17.67 22.18 12.83
N GLY A 231 16.61 22.76 13.38
CA GLY A 231 16.42 24.20 13.51
C GLY A 231 17.16 24.86 14.68
N GLU A 232 17.62 24.11 15.68
CA GLU A 232 18.15 24.71 16.93
C GLU A 232 19.67 24.78 17.03
N ARG A 233 20.39 24.38 16.00
CA ARG A 233 21.89 24.38 15.98
C ARG A 233 22.54 25.63 15.37
N ARG A 234 21.84 26.76 15.28
CA ARG A 234 22.44 28.00 14.77
C ARG A 234 22.19 29.21 15.66
N HIS A 235 22.52 29.13 16.94
CA HIS A 235 22.69 30.36 17.73
C HIS A 235 23.52 30.05 18.99
N ASP A 236 24.77 29.68 18.82
CA ASP A 236 25.78 29.89 19.85
C ASP A 236 27.19 29.84 19.26
N SER A 237 27.61 30.94 18.69
CA SER A 237 29.03 31.24 18.47
C SER A 237 29.17 32.73 18.19
N GLY A 238 29.55 33.48 19.21
CA GLY A 238 29.97 34.84 18.98
C GLY A 238 29.88 35.81 20.14
N GLU A 239 30.53 35.50 21.22
CA GLU A 239 31.00 36.59 22.09
C GLU A 239 32.43 36.32 22.51
N PHE A 240 33.32 36.83 21.69
CA PHE A 240 34.72 36.92 22.03
C PHE A 240 34.93 38.31 22.68
N GLN A 241 35.13 38.34 23.99
CA GLN A 241 35.51 39.56 24.70
C GLN A 241 36.99 39.84 24.45
N SER A 242 37.28 41.01 23.87
CA SER A 242 38.56 41.65 23.88
C SER A 242 38.79 42.37 25.22
N GLN A 243 39.76 41.99 25.94
CA GLN A 243 40.74 42.87 26.63
C GLN A 243 41.99 42.09 26.94
#